data_e0983ef1faf4ef0a261516de195f19ab
#
_entry.id   e0983ef1faf4ef0a261516de195f19ab
#
_cell.length_a   1.000
_cell.length_b   1.000
_cell.length_c   1.000
_cell.angle_alpha   90.00
_cell.angle_beta   90.00
_cell.angle_gamma   90.00
#
_symmetry.space_group_name_H-M   'P 1'
#
loop_
_entity.id
_entity.type
_entity.pdbx_description
1 polymer ?
#
loop_
_entity_poly.entity_id
_entity_poly.type
_entity_poly.pdbx_seq_one_letter_code
_entity_poly.pdbx_strand_id
1 'polypeptide(L)'
;MTHVFLATGDLAMDREDYDESFVATRDLLRSADIAFGQLETSFASTGSRMPQARHAVLARPEGAAALARAGFDVISMAGNHCMDWGQEAFFETKSNLEAAGLAVAGAGANIAEARAPVIRSLGDGTRVAILAYSSILPQDYWATERRPGCAPMRAHTVYEQIEHDQPGTPARVHTYAHRDDLAAMEEDIRTAKAQADVVIVSQHWGIHFVRAAIADYQHEVARAAVLAGADAVIGGHAHIIKGCELIEGKPVFHSLCNFATDLAMDEEHAQSKSFNEIRVLAEEWEPDFGSLYNFPKASRLALIARLEIAGGTVIKAGMLPVVIGRDAVPRCVDKGSDDYAEALDYLTAVTAEAGLNARYRQGEKMIELEPSA
;
A
#
# COMPACT_ATOMS: atom_id res chain seq x y z
N MET A 1 3.40 -28.63 -1.61
CA MET A 1 4.52 -27.64 -1.50
C MET A 1 3.90 -26.37 -0.90
N THR A 2 4.63 -25.64 -0.07
CA THR A 2 4.14 -24.38 0.48
C THR A 2 4.87 -23.25 -0.24
N HIS A 3 4.10 -22.33 -0.81
CA HIS A 3 4.58 -21.14 -1.51
C HIS A 3 4.45 -19.91 -0.63
N VAL A 4 5.27 -18.92 -0.88
CA VAL A 4 5.33 -17.67 -0.11
C VAL A 4 5.00 -16.48 -1.00
N PHE A 5 3.97 -15.74 -0.63
CA PHE A 5 3.67 -14.41 -1.15
C PHE A 5 4.10 -13.36 -0.13
N LEU A 6 4.89 -12.38 -0.56
CA LEU A 6 5.25 -11.22 0.24
C LEU A 6 4.65 -9.95 -0.35
N ALA A 7 4.10 -9.09 0.49
CA ALA A 7 3.71 -7.74 0.10
C ALA A 7 4.40 -6.72 0.99
N THR A 8 5.03 -5.73 0.37
CA THR A 8 5.65 -4.61 1.07
C THR A 8 4.72 -3.41 1.12
N GLY A 9 5.04 -2.43 1.98
CA GLY A 9 4.47 -1.10 1.95
C GLY A 9 4.93 -0.27 0.74
N ASP A 10 4.76 1.03 0.85
CA ASP A 10 4.91 1.99 -0.23
C ASP A 10 6.38 2.16 -0.66
N LEU A 11 6.59 2.30 -1.98
CA LEU A 11 7.87 2.42 -2.65
C LEU A 11 7.96 3.78 -3.36
N ALA A 12 8.85 4.65 -2.93
CA ALA A 12 9.09 5.96 -3.54
C ALA A 12 10.58 6.33 -3.45
N MET A 13 11.38 5.70 -4.27
CA MET A 13 12.83 5.89 -4.26
C MET A 13 13.25 7.01 -5.21
N ASP A 14 14.13 7.90 -4.71
CA ASP A 14 14.79 8.95 -5.50
C ASP A 14 16.22 9.17 -4.99
N ARG A 15 17.12 8.23 -5.29
CA ARG A 15 18.52 8.23 -4.86
C ARG A 15 19.48 7.91 -5.99
N GLU A 16 20.75 8.14 -5.79
CA GLU A 16 21.77 7.91 -6.82
C GLU A 16 21.93 6.41 -7.12
N ASP A 17 22.00 5.58 -6.10
CA ASP A 17 22.03 4.12 -6.23
C ASP A 17 20.75 3.51 -5.64
N TYR A 18 19.82 3.10 -6.49
CA TYR A 18 18.56 2.48 -6.09
C TYR A 18 18.73 1.11 -5.42
N ASP A 19 19.81 0.38 -5.71
CA ASP A 19 20.07 -0.92 -5.12
C ASP A 19 20.37 -0.83 -3.62
N GLU A 20 20.84 0.33 -3.13
CA GLU A 20 21.05 0.59 -1.71
C GLU A 20 19.75 0.49 -0.90
N SER A 21 18.60 0.83 -1.50
CA SER A 21 17.29 0.73 -0.84
C SER A 21 16.96 -0.69 -0.39
N PHE A 22 17.57 -1.70 -0.99
CA PHE A 22 17.21 -3.11 -0.77
C PHE A 22 18.33 -3.97 -0.18
N VAL A 23 19.46 -3.39 0.20
CA VAL A 23 20.65 -4.16 0.68
C VAL A 23 20.32 -5.09 1.85
N ALA A 24 19.38 -4.72 2.72
CA ALA A 24 19.00 -5.50 3.90
C ALA A 24 17.79 -6.43 3.68
N THR A 25 17.09 -6.32 2.54
CA THR A 25 15.82 -7.05 2.31
C THR A 25 15.78 -7.83 1.01
N ARG A 26 16.76 -7.61 0.12
CA ARG A 26 16.86 -8.27 -1.20
C ARG A 26 16.77 -9.80 -1.12
N ASP A 27 17.52 -10.42 -0.22
CA ASP A 27 17.55 -11.88 -0.13
C ASP A 27 16.18 -12.43 0.35
N LEU A 28 15.51 -11.72 1.24
CA LEU A 28 14.16 -12.06 1.67
C LEU A 28 13.16 -11.94 0.51
N LEU A 29 13.17 -10.83 -0.23
CA LEU A 29 12.27 -10.63 -1.37
C LEU A 29 12.47 -11.71 -2.43
N ARG A 30 13.72 -12.03 -2.78
CA ARG A 30 14.09 -13.09 -3.73
C ARG A 30 13.75 -14.51 -3.26
N SER A 31 13.55 -14.71 -1.96
CA SER A 31 13.15 -16.00 -1.40
C SER A 31 11.65 -16.29 -1.52
N ALA A 32 10.85 -15.29 -1.88
CA ALA A 32 9.42 -15.45 -2.11
C ALA A 32 9.15 -16.07 -3.49
N ASP A 33 8.01 -16.75 -3.64
CA ASP A 33 7.49 -17.19 -4.93
C ASP A 33 6.85 -16.03 -5.70
N ILE A 34 6.29 -15.04 -4.97
CA ILE A 34 5.79 -13.77 -5.50
C ILE A 34 6.09 -12.67 -4.48
N ALA A 35 6.77 -11.60 -4.90
CA ALA A 35 6.93 -10.38 -4.14
C ALA A 35 6.17 -9.21 -4.81
N PHE A 36 5.34 -8.53 -4.02
CA PHE A 36 4.47 -7.43 -4.42
C PHE A 36 4.88 -6.13 -3.72
N GLY A 37 4.81 -5.00 -4.45
CA GLY A 37 5.04 -3.65 -3.90
C GLY A 37 4.07 -2.61 -4.47
N GLN A 38 3.81 -1.55 -3.71
CA GLN A 38 3.02 -0.41 -4.11
C GLN A 38 3.94 0.75 -4.51
N LEU A 39 3.90 1.19 -5.77
CA LEU A 39 4.73 2.29 -6.26
C LEU A 39 4.03 3.64 -6.06
N GLU A 40 4.76 4.60 -5.48
CA GLU A 40 4.33 5.97 -5.24
C GLU A 40 5.24 7.02 -5.90
N THR A 41 5.99 6.65 -6.92
CA THR A 41 6.80 7.58 -7.70
C THR A 41 6.71 7.27 -9.18
N SER A 42 7.09 8.23 -10.02
CA SER A 42 7.21 8.02 -11.47
C SER A 42 8.67 7.73 -11.83
N PHE A 43 8.92 6.59 -12.47
CA PHE A 43 10.20 6.24 -13.06
C PHE A 43 10.23 6.64 -14.54
N ALA A 44 10.49 7.92 -14.81
CA ALA A 44 10.44 8.47 -16.15
C ALA A 44 11.51 9.55 -16.36
N SER A 45 11.88 9.76 -17.61
CA SER A 45 12.82 10.80 -18.02
C SER A 45 12.12 12.08 -18.49
N THR A 46 10.84 11.99 -18.77
CA THR A 46 10.01 13.09 -19.28
C THR A 46 8.69 13.19 -18.48
N GLY A 47 8.02 14.33 -18.63
CA GLY A 47 6.73 14.57 -18.01
C GLY A 47 6.51 16.04 -17.66
N SER A 48 5.28 16.38 -17.43
CA SER A 48 4.89 17.71 -16.94
C SER A 48 4.13 17.57 -15.65
N ARG A 49 4.62 18.19 -14.58
CA ARG A 49 3.99 18.10 -13.26
C ARG A 49 2.53 18.60 -13.34
N MET A 50 1.63 17.76 -12.86
CA MET A 50 0.21 18.09 -12.81
C MET A 50 -0.06 19.16 -11.74
N PRO A 51 -0.96 20.13 -11.99
CA PRO A 51 -1.24 21.21 -11.05
C PRO A 51 -1.72 20.73 -9.66
N GLN A 52 -2.41 19.59 -9.60
CA GLN A 52 -2.92 18.99 -8.38
C GLN A 52 -1.90 18.09 -7.65
N ALA A 53 -0.74 17.81 -8.26
CA ALA A 53 0.27 16.96 -7.68
C ALA A 53 0.88 17.60 -6.44
N ARG A 54 0.98 16.82 -5.35
CA ARG A 54 1.65 17.20 -4.10
C ARG A 54 2.82 16.26 -3.86
N HIS A 55 3.96 16.78 -3.40
CA HIS A 55 5.16 15.97 -3.13
C HIS A 55 5.55 15.04 -4.29
N ALA A 56 5.41 15.55 -5.53
CA ALA A 56 5.61 14.77 -6.73
C ALA A 56 7.10 14.53 -7.00
N VAL A 57 7.50 13.27 -7.06
CA VAL A 57 8.86 12.83 -7.38
C VAL A 57 8.89 12.29 -8.82
N LEU A 58 9.83 12.80 -9.63
CA LEU A 58 10.19 12.23 -10.93
C LEU A 58 11.56 11.58 -10.80
N ALA A 59 11.54 10.30 -10.51
CA ALA A 59 12.74 9.50 -10.33
C ALA A 59 13.23 8.93 -11.68
N ARG A 60 14.51 8.61 -11.75
CA ARG A 60 15.12 8.10 -12.98
C ARG A 60 14.57 6.71 -13.35
N PRO A 61 14.47 6.41 -14.67
CA PRO A 61 13.96 5.13 -15.19
C PRO A 61 14.63 3.87 -14.61
N GLU A 62 15.91 3.97 -14.22
CA GLU A 62 16.70 2.87 -13.65
C GLU A 62 16.11 2.30 -12.34
N GLY A 63 15.28 3.06 -11.65
CA GLY A 63 14.55 2.60 -10.47
C GLY A 63 13.67 1.38 -10.73
N ALA A 64 13.05 1.28 -11.91
CA ALA A 64 12.28 0.11 -12.31
C ALA A 64 13.12 -1.17 -12.35
N ALA A 65 14.32 -1.10 -12.93
CA ALA A 65 15.24 -2.24 -12.98
C ALA A 65 15.78 -2.62 -11.58
N ALA A 66 15.93 -1.64 -10.67
CA ALA A 66 16.33 -1.91 -9.30
C ALA A 66 15.26 -2.69 -8.53
N LEU A 67 13.97 -2.41 -8.74
CA LEU A 67 12.86 -3.20 -8.17
C LEU A 67 12.94 -4.66 -8.62
N ALA A 68 13.15 -4.91 -9.91
CA ALA A 68 13.31 -6.27 -10.42
C ALA A 68 14.55 -6.96 -9.83
N ARG A 69 15.69 -6.26 -9.73
CA ARG A 69 16.90 -6.80 -9.07
C ARG A 69 16.70 -7.05 -7.58
N ALA A 70 15.86 -6.28 -6.91
CA ALA A 70 15.52 -6.51 -5.51
C ALA A 70 14.69 -7.79 -5.31
N GLY A 71 13.99 -8.26 -6.34
CA GLY A 71 13.21 -9.49 -6.30
C GLY A 71 11.70 -9.29 -6.31
N PHE A 72 11.22 -8.10 -6.68
CA PHE A 72 9.79 -7.90 -6.93
C PHE A 72 9.35 -8.57 -8.23
N ASP A 73 8.10 -9.03 -8.27
CA ASP A 73 7.44 -9.67 -9.41
C ASP A 73 6.27 -8.85 -9.93
N VAL A 74 5.55 -8.19 -9.02
CA VAL A 74 4.34 -7.44 -9.31
C VAL A 74 4.39 -6.09 -8.60
N ILE A 75 4.17 -5.02 -9.34
CA ILE A 75 4.10 -3.65 -8.83
C ILE A 75 2.72 -3.08 -9.08
N SER A 76 2.09 -2.57 -8.03
CA SER A 76 0.90 -1.74 -8.15
C SER A 76 1.28 -0.31 -8.51
N MET A 77 0.63 0.24 -9.52
CA MET A 77 0.63 1.67 -9.81
C MET A 77 -0.70 2.35 -9.42
N ALA A 78 -1.60 1.64 -8.73
CA ALA A 78 -2.85 2.23 -8.24
C ALA A 78 -2.58 3.06 -6.98
N GLY A 79 -2.31 4.35 -7.16
CA GLY A 79 -1.98 5.27 -6.07
C GLY A 79 -2.19 6.74 -6.47
N ASN A 80 -2.14 7.63 -5.48
CA ASN A 80 -2.30 9.08 -5.65
C ASN A 80 -1.12 9.76 -6.36
N HIS A 81 -0.02 9.05 -6.58
CA HIS A 81 1.15 9.56 -7.29
C HIS A 81 1.31 9.02 -8.73
N CYS A 82 0.38 8.17 -9.18
CA CYS A 82 0.49 7.50 -10.48
C CYS A 82 0.53 8.44 -11.69
N MET A 83 -0.04 9.65 -11.59
CA MET A 83 -0.16 10.63 -12.69
C MET A 83 0.47 11.98 -12.37
N ASP A 84 1.29 12.10 -11.33
CA ASP A 84 1.89 13.36 -10.87
C ASP A 84 2.65 14.11 -11.98
N TRP A 85 3.20 13.39 -12.92
CA TRP A 85 3.97 13.92 -14.05
C TRP A 85 3.27 13.75 -15.40
N GLY A 86 1.95 13.50 -15.37
CA GLY A 86 1.10 13.40 -16.54
C GLY A 86 1.17 12.05 -17.26
N GLN A 87 0.46 11.96 -18.38
CA GLN A 87 0.29 10.70 -19.10
C GLN A 87 1.60 10.16 -19.70
N GLU A 88 2.50 11.04 -20.14
CA GLU A 88 3.78 10.63 -20.73
C GLU A 88 4.61 9.86 -19.67
N ALA A 89 4.80 10.45 -18.49
CA ALA A 89 5.53 9.81 -17.40
C ALA A 89 4.82 8.55 -16.88
N PHE A 90 3.48 8.54 -16.84
CA PHE A 90 2.69 7.36 -16.48
C PHE A 90 2.99 6.16 -17.40
N PHE A 91 2.92 6.37 -18.72
CA PHE A 91 3.20 5.29 -19.68
C PHE A 91 4.68 4.91 -19.70
N GLU A 92 5.59 5.88 -19.57
CA GLU A 92 7.02 5.60 -19.47
C GLU A 92 7.34 4.78 -18.23
N THR A 93 6.79 5.12 -17.07
CA THR A 93 6.93 4.35 -15.82
C THR A 93 6.43 2.91 -16.00
N LYS A 94 5.21 2.75 -16.53
CA LYS A 94 4.64 1.42 -16.80
C LYS A 94 5.52 0.61 -17.75
N SER A 95 5.97 1.22 -18.85
CA SER A 95 6.85 0.57 -19.83
C SER A 95 8.21 0.17 -19.23
N ASN A 96 8.82 1.00 -18.39
CA ASN A 96 10.08 0.72 -17.72
C ASN A 96 9.95 -0.45 -16.73
N LEU A 97 8.84 -0.54 -15.98
CA LEU A 97 8.55 -1.66 -15.10
C LEU A 97 8.39 -2.96 -15.90
N GLU A 98 7.60 -2.94 -16.98
CA GLU A 98 7.37 -4.10 -17.84
C GLU A 98 8.64 -4.55 -18.56
N ALA A 99 9.45 -3.61 -19.05
CA ALA A 99 10.75 -3.90 -19.65
C ALA A 99 11.75 -4.52 -18.67
N ALA A 100 11.64 -4.20 -17.37
CA ALA A 100 12.40 -4.85 -16.31
C ALA A 100 11.88 -6.25 -15.93
N GLY A 101 10.78 -6.72 -16.53
CA GLY A 101 10.18 -8.02 -16.26
C GLY A 101 9.13 -8.03 -15.15
N LEU A 102 8.77 -6.86 -14.62
CA LEU A 102 7.75 -6.70 -13.59
C LEU A 102 6.34 -6.67 -14.22
N ALA A 103 5.36 -7.30 -13.58
CA ALA A 103 3.98 -7.10 -13.96
C ALA A 103 3.40 -5.89 -13.24
N VAL A 104 2.57 -5.11 -13.95
CA VAL A 104 1.95 -3.90 -13.40
C VAL A 104 0.46 -4.17 -13.15
N ALA A 105 0.03 -3.95 -11.90
CA ALA A 105 -1.35 -4.04 -11.48
C ALA A 105 -1.96 -2.65 -11.25
N GLY A 106 -3.26 -2.51 -11.47
CA GLY A 106 -4.01 -1.32 -11.08
C GLY A 106 -3.81 -0.09 -11.96
N ALA A 107 -3.21 -0.21 -13.16
CA ALA A 107 -2.95 0.90 -14.07
C ALA A 107 -3.07 0.49 -15.53
N GLY A 108 -3.66 1.35 -16.36
CA GLY A 108 -3.86 1.04 -17.78
C GLY A 108 -4.17 2.24 -18.66
N ALA A 109 -4.19 2.01 -19.97
CA ALA A 109 -4.58 3.03 -20.96
C ALA A 109 -6.08 3.38 -20.91
N ASN A 110 -6.87 2.53 -20.27
CA ASN A 110 -8.30 2.69 -20.03
C ASN A 110 -8.72 1.90 -18.79
N ILE A 111 -9.99 2.04 -18.39
CA ILE A 111 -10.50 1.42 -17.18
C ILE A 111 -10.47 -0.12 -17.23
N ALA A 112 -10.66 -0.74 -18.39
CA ALA A 112 -10.63 -2.19 -18.52
C ALA A 112 -9.21 -2.74 -18.27
N GLU A 113 -8.20 -2.08 -18.80
CA GLU A 113 -6.80 -2.44 -18.54
C GLU A 113 -6.41 -2.17 -17.09
N ALA A 114 -6.80 -1.00 -16.53
CA ALA A 114 -6.47 -0.66 -15.16
C ALA A 114 -7.05 -1.65 -14.14
N ARG A 115 -8.22 -2.22 -14.40
CA ARG A 115 -8.91 -3.18 -13.54
C ARG A 115 -8.56 -4.65 -13.83
N ALA A 116 -7.77 -4.90 -14.87
CA ALA A 116 -7.38 -6.26 -15.22
C ALA A 116 -6.49 -6.90 -14.13
N PRO A 117 -6.75 -8.16 -13.73
CA PRO A 117 -5.90 -8.84 -12.77
C PRO A 117 -4.55 -9.21 -13.38
N VAL A 118 -3.49 -9.11 -12.59
CA VAL A 118 -2.23 -9.78 -12.85
C VAL A 118 -2.34 -11.22 -12.35
N ILE A 119 -2.13 -12.22 -13.22
CA ILE A 119 -2.16 -13.63 -12.83
C ILE A 119 -0.74 -14.19 -12.89
N ARG A 120 -0.29 -14.81 -11.80
CA ARG A 120 0.98 -15.53 -11.67
C ARG A 120 0.74 -17.00 -11.33
N SER A 121 1.51 -17.90 -11.96
CA SER A 121 1.47 -19.31 -11.64
C SER A 121 2.64 -19.70 -10.76
N LEU A 122 2.35 -20.38 -9.67
CA LEU A 122 3.34 -20.94 -8.76
C LEU A 122 3.88 -22.28 -9.29
N GLY A 123 4.97 -22.77 -8.69
CA GLY A 123 5.66 -23.97 -9.17
C GLY A 123 4.84 -25.27 -9.16
N ASP A 124 3.75 -25.32 -8.38
CA ASP A 124 2.81 -26.46 -8.34
C ASP A 124 1.57 -26.27 -9.26
N GLY A 125 1.54 -25.17 -10.01
CA GLY A 125 0.43 -24.83 -10.90
C GLY A 125 -0.66 -23.99 -10.26
N THR A 126 -0.59 -23.69 -8.94
CA THR A 126 -1.50 -22.77 -8.26
C THR A 126 -1.43 -21.39 -8.91
N ARG A 127 -2.59 -20.82 -9.26
CA ARG A 127 -2.67 -19.49 -9.86
C ARG A 127 -3.07 -18.46 -8.81
N VAL A 128 -2.30 -17.37 -8.75
CA VAL A 128 -2.55 -16.22 -7.88
C VAL A 128 -2.91 -15.03 -8.74
N ALA A 129 -4.10 -14.47 -8.55
CA ALA A 129 -4.55 -13.23 -9.17
C ALA A 129 -4.33 -12.06 -8.19
N ILE A 130 -3.82 -10.96 -8.70
CA ILE A 130 -3.57 -9.73 -7.95
C ILE A 130 -4.31 -8.60 -8.64
N LEU A 131 -5.19 -7.93 -7.90
CA LEU A 131 -5.92 -6.73 -8.29
C LEU A 131 -5.47 -5.55 -7.43
N ALA A 132 -5.40 -4.35 -7.98
CA ALA A 132 -5.01 -3.18 -7.23
C ALA A 132 -5.89 -1.97 -7.56
N TYR A 133 -6.31 -1.24 -6.52
CA TYR A 133 -7.20 -0.09 -6.60
C TYR A 133 -6.70 1.05 -5.73
N SER A 134 -7.13 2.30 -6.03
CA SER A 134 -6.89 3.45 -5.18
C SER A 134 -8.18 4.18 -4.83
N SER A 135 -8.28 4.57 -3.56
CA SER A 135 -9.30 5.50 -3.07
C SER A 135 -8.79 6.94 -3.00
N ILE A 136 -7.48 7.12 -3.04
CA ILE A 136 -6.83 8.42 -2.97
C ILE A 136 -6.53 8.87 -4.39
N LEU A 137 -7.41 9.68 -4.92
CA LEU A 137 -7.47 9.98 -6.35
C LEU A 137 -7.59 11.48 -6.59
N PRO A 138 -6.46 12.19 -6.80
CA PRO A 138 -6.52 13.54 -7.35
C PRO A 138 -7.32 13.57 -8.66
N GLN A 139 -7.88 14.73 -8.97
CA GLN A 139 -8.67 14.91 -10.19
C GLN A 139 -7.88 14.41 -11.42
N ASP A 140 -8.53 13.59 -12.25
CA ASP A 140 -8.01 13.02 -13.51
C ASP A 140 -6.93 11.93 -13.37
N TYR A 141 -6.68 11.38 -12.16
CA TYR A 141 -5.71 10.28 -11.97
C TYR A 141 -6.31 8.89 -12.21
N TRP A 142 -7.65 8.75 -12.15
CA TRP A 142 -8.28 7.45 -12.42
C TRP A 142 -8.58 7.23 -13.89
N ALA A 143 -8.50 5.99 -14.30
CA ALA A 143 -8.83 5.56 -15.64
C ALA A 143 -10.32 5.68 -15.93
N THR A 144 -10.64 5.96 -17.19
CA THR A 144 -12.00 5.90 -17.75
C THR A 144 -11.99 5.04 -19.03
N GLU A 145 -13.09 4.89 -19.72
CA GLU A 145 -13.14 4.19 -21.01
C GLU A 145 -12.14 4.74 -22.04
N ARG A 146 -11.83 6.06 -21.96
CA ARG A 146 -11.02 6.77 -22.96
C ARG A 146 -9.83 7.53 -22.39
N ARG A 147 -9.55 7.36 -21.11
CA ARG A 147 -8.45 8.05 -20.45
C ARG A 147 -7.63 7.05 -19.63
N PRO A 148 -6.29 7.12 -19.73
CA PRO A 148 -5.42 6.32 -18.88
C PRO A 148 -5.47 6.75 -17.42
N GLY A 149 -5.02 5.87 -16.55
CA GLY A 149 -4.91 6.12 -15.12
C GLY A 149 -4.95 4.85 -14.31
N CYS A 150 -5.15 4.99 -13.01
CA CYS A 150 -5.27 3.84 -12.13
C CYS A 150 -6.73 3.40 -11.92
N ALA A 151 -6.90 2.17 -11.42
CA ALA A 151 -8.21 1.60 -11.10
C ALA A 151 -8.78 2.30 -9.86
N PRO A 152 -9.97 2.91 -9.96
CA PRO A 152 -10.57 3.63 -8.85
C PRO A 152 -11.32 2.71 -7.88
N MET A 153 -11.26 3.06 -6.60
CA MET A 153 -12.18 2.65 -5.54
C MET A 153 -12.57 3.91 -4.74
N ARG A 154 -13.24 4.84 -5.39
CA ARG A 154 -13.59 6.16 -4.84
C ARG A 154 -14.47 6.06 -3.61
N ALA A 155 -14.40 7.07 -2.75
CA ALA A 155 -15.24 7.20 -1.57
C ALA A 155 -15.81 8.61 -1.45
N HIS A 156 -16.94 8.73 -0.76
CA HIS A 156 -17.60 9.98 -0.45
C HIS A 156 -17.44 10.31 1.02
N THR A 157 -17.23 11.57 1.36
CA THR A 157 -17.21 12.08 2.72
C THR A 157 -18.48 12.88 2.99
N VAL A 158 -19.13 12.60 4.12
CA VAL A 158 -20.30 13.31 4.60
C VAL A 158 -20.00 13.85 6.01
N TYR A 159 -20.31 15.13 6.22
CA TYR A 159 -20.16 15.79 7.50
C TYR A 159 -21.51 15.89 8.20
N GLU A 160 -21.63 15.22 9.37
CA GLU A 160 -22.81 15.29 10.23
C GLU A 160 -22.59 16.35 11.31
N GLN A 161 -23.45 17.35 11.38
CA GLN A 161 -23.43 18.33 12.46
C GLN A 161 -24.00 17.68 13.73
N ILE A 162 -23.18 17.56 14.76
CA ILE A 162 -23.58 16.89 16.03
C ILE A 162 -24.19 17.85 17.06
N GLU A 163 -23.92 19.15 16.96
CA GLU A 163 -24.42 20.20 17.86
C GLU A 163 -24.86 21.40 17.02
N HIS A 164 -26.17 21.52 16.81
CA HIS A 164 -26.72 22.54 15.88
C HIS A 164 -26.63 23.97 16.38
N ASP A 165 -26.65 24.12 17.71
CA ASP A 165 -26.72 25.44 18.39
C ASP A 165 -25.34 25.96 18.83
N GLN A 166 -24.26 25.21 18.56
CA GLN A 166 -22.90 25.59 18.91
C GLN A 166 -22.04 25.82 17.65
N PRO A 167 -21.86 27.07 17.21
CA PRO A 167 -20.95 27.38 16.10
C PRO A 167 -19.52 26.94 16.40
N GLY A 168 -18.89 26.22 15.45
CA GLY A 168 -17.50 25.75 15.61
C GLY A 168 -17.36 24.37 16.23
N THR A 169 -18.44 23.70 16.65
CA THR A 169 -18.38 22.27 17.06
C THR A 169 -17.92 21.42 15.89
N PRO A 170 -16.88 20.55 16.10
CA PRO A 170 -16.43 19.64 15.04
C PRO A 170 -17.56 18.74 14.56
N ALA A 171 -17.65 18.55 13.24
CA ALA A 171 -18.58 17.60 12.66
C ALA A 171 -18.12 16.16 12.88
N ARG A 172 -19.08 15.23 12.94
CA ARG A 172 -18.77 13.80 12.76
C ARG A 172 -18.53 13.56 11.26
N VAL A 173 -17.48 12.82 10.94
CA VAL A 173 -17.13 12.48 9.57
C VAL A 173 -17.58 11.06 9.29
N HIS A 174 -18.36 10.89 8.23
CA HIS A 174 -18.76 9.59 7.70
C HIS A 174 -18.20 9.42 6.30
N THR A 175 -17.82 8.20 5.94
CA THR A 175 -17.31 7.90 4.62
C THR A 175 -18.01 6.68 4.03
N TYR A 176 -18.29 6.72 2.74
CA TYR A 176 -19.01 5.67 2.02
C TYR A 176 -18.28 5.34 0.72
N ALA A 177 -18.17 4.06 0.38
CA ALA A 177 -17.64 3.65 -0.90
C ALA A 177 -18.50 4.17 -2.07
N HIS A 178 -17.86 4.55 -3.17
CA HIS A 178 -18.56 4.90 -4.40
C HIS A 178 -19.20 3.63 -4.97
N ARG A 179 -20.52 3.65 -5.12
CA ARG A 179 -21.34 2.47 -5.45
C ARG A 179 -20.89 1.73 -6.71
N ASP A 180 -20.65 2.48 -7.79
CA ASP A 180 -20.31 1.87 -9.06
C ASP A 180 -18.89 1.29 -9.04
N ASP A 181 -17.96 1.94 -8.33
CA ASP A 181 -16.60 1.44 -8.18
C ASP A 181 -16.58 0.17 -7.32
N LEU A 182 -17.37 0.17 -6.24
CA LEU A 182 -17.52 -1.00 -5.35
C LEU A 182 -18.09 -2.20 -6.12
N ALA A 183 -19.19 -2.01 -6.84
CA ALA A 183 -19.81 -3.04 -7.66
C ALA A 183 -18.86 -3.57 -8.75
N ALA A 184 -18.09 -2.65 -9.35
CA ALA A 184 -17.09 -2.98 -10.35
C ALA A 184 -15.94 -3.80 -9.76
N MET A 185 -15.41 -3.43 -8.59
CA MET A 185 -14.37 -4.19 -7.88
C MET A 185 -14.86 -5.60 -7.50
N GLU A 186 -16.09 -5.72 -6.99
CA GLU A 186 -16.68 -7.02 -6.68
C GLU A 186 -16.76 -7.94 -7.90
N GLU A 187 -17.15 -7.42 -9.06
CA GLU A 187 -17.23 -8.19 -10.31
C GLU A 187 -15.84 -8.58 -10.82
N ASP A 188 -14.85 -7.68 -10.70
CA ASP A 188 -13.46 -8.00 -11.05
C ASP A 188 -12.91 -9.14 -10.19
N ILE A 189 -13.20 -9.11 -8.87
CA ILE A 189 -12.76 -10.14 -7.93
C ILE A 189 -13.43 -11.49 -8.27
N ARG A 190 -14.75 -11.52 -8.53
CA ARG A 190 -15.44 -12.74 -8.95
C ARG A 190 -14.87 -13.30 -10.25
N THR A 191 -14.59 -12.42 -11.21
CA THR A 191 -13.99 -12.80 -12.49
C THR A 191 -12.57 -13.34 -12.31
N ALA A 192 -11.76 -12.71 -11.45
CA ALA A 192 -10.42 -13.19 -11.12
C ALA A 192 -10.47 -14.54 -10.40
N LYS A 193 -11.42 -14.73 -9.46
CA LYS A 193 -11.61 -15.97 -8.71
C LYS A 193 -12.04 -17.16 -9.61
N ALA A 194 -12.72 -16.88 -10.71
CA ALA A 194 -13.03 -17.90 -11.72
C ALA A 194 -11.79 -18.34 -12.55
N GLN A 195 -10.71 -17.55 -12.50
CA GLN A 195 -9.48 -17.78 -13.28
C GLN A 195 -8.28 -18.18 -12.42
N ALA A 196 -8.34 -17.97 -11.10
CA ALA A 196 -7.24 -18.20 -10.18
C ALA A 196 -7.71 -18.88 -8.89
N ASP A 197 -6.80 -19.61 -8.27
CA ASP A 197 -7.06 -20.32 -7.02
C ASP A 197 -7.05 -19.36 -5.81
N VAL A 198 -6.15 -18.38 -5.83
CA VAL A 198 -5.99 -17.34 -4.80
C VAL A 198 -6.16 -15.97 -5.43
N VAL A 199 -6.93 -15.10 -4.79
CA VAL A 199 -7.13 -13.70 -5.21
C VAL A 199 -6.67 -12.75 -4.09
N ILE A 200 -5.73 -11.86 -4.42
CA ILE A 200 -5.19 -10.85 -3.52
C ILE A 200 -5.60 -9.47 -4.05
N VAL A 201 -6.17 -8.65 -3.17
CA VAL A 201 -6.60 -7.29 -3.51
C VAL A 201 -5.73 -6.28 -2.78
N SER A 202 -5.06 -5.42 -3.53
CA SER A 202 -4.34 -4.27 -2.98
C SER A 202 -5.23 -3.03 -2.98
N GLN A 203 -5.21 -2.29 -1.88
CA GLN A 203 -5.96 -1.05 -1.71
C GLN A 203 -5.03 0.08 -1.27
N HIS A 204 -4.90 1.12 -2.07
CA HIS A 204 -4.22 2.34 -1.69
C HIS A 204 -5.26 3.31 -1.12
N TRP A 205 -5.35 3.37 0.22
CA TRP A 205 -6.51 3.94 0.90
C TRP A 205 -6.24 4.50 2.30
N GLY A 206 -7.26 5.14 2.88
CA GLY A 206 -7.28 5.51 4.29
C GLY A 206 -6.77 6.91 4.58
N ILE A 207 -6.33 7.12 5.81
CA ILE A 207 -5.99 8.43 6.35
C ILE A 207 -4.52 8.45 6.73
N HIS A 208 -3.78 9.44 6.23
CA HIS A 208 -2.38 9.67 6.57
C HIS A 208 -2.19 9.86 8.08
N PHE A 209 -1.17 9.25 8.66
CA PHE A 209 -0.55 9.51 9.96
C PHE A 209 -1.46 9.45 11.20
N VAL A 210 -2.77 9.44 11.04
CA VAL A 210 -3.69 9.41 12.19
C VAL A 210 -3.74 7.99 12.77
N ARG A 211 -3.14 7.82 13.94
CA ARG A 211 -3.05 6.53 14.65
C ARG A 211 -4.41 5.86 14.77
N ALA A 212 -4.47 4.56 14.52
CA ALA A 212 -5.64 3.68 14.64
C ALA A 212 -6.91 4.12 13.86
N ALA A 213 -6.91 5.26 13.16
CA ALA A 213 -8.08 5.69 12.40
C ALA A 213 -8.23 4.86 11.12
N ILE A 214 -9.39 4.19 11.00
CA ILE A 214 -9.85 3.50 9.80
C ILE A 214 -11.14 4.21 9.35
N ALA A 215 -11.17 4.68 8.11
CA ALA A 215 -12.37 5.34 7.59
C ALA A 215 -13.49 4.32 7.32
N ASP A 216 -14.77 4.71 7.49
CA ASP A 216 -15.90 3.78 7.39
C ASP A 216 -15.92 3.02 6.06
N TYR A 217 -15.60 3.70 4.95
CA TYR A 217 -15.56 3.07 3.62
C TYR A 217 -14.51 1.94 3.53
N GLN A 218 -13.43 1.97 4.31
CA GLN A 218 -12.41 0.92 4.28
C GLN A 218 -12.98 -0.41 4.79
N HIS A 219 -13.81 -0.38 5.84
CA HIS A 219 -14.52 -1.56 6.33
C HIS A 219 -15.52 -2.09 5.29
N GLU A 220 -16.26 -1.18 4.63
CA GLU A 220 -17.20 -1.54 3.56
C GLU A 220 -16.48 -2.23 2.39
N VAL A 221 -15.40 -1.62 1.89
CA VAL A 221 -14.60 -2.13 0.76
C VAL A 221 -13.91 -3.45 1.12
N ALA A 222 -13.28 -3.56 2.30
CA ALA A 222 -12.63 -4.79 2.75
C ALA A 222 -13.62 -5.96 2.82
N ARG A 223 -14.79 -5.72 3.43
CA ARG A 223 -15.84 -6.73 3.54
C ARG A 223 -16.36 -7.14 2.16
N ALA A 224 -16.64 -6.17 1.27
CA ALA A 224 -17.10 -6.45 -0.09
C ALA A 224 -16.06 -7.27 -0.88
N ALA A 225 -14.78 -6.91 -0.79
CA ALA A 225 -13.70 -7.65 -1.44
C ALA A 225 -13.64 -9.12 -0.99
N VAL A 226 -13.67 -9.37 0.32
CA VAL A 226 -13.64 -10.72 0.87
C VAL A 226 -14.89 -11.51 0.46
N LEU A 227 -16.08 -10.93 0.56
CA LEU A 227 -17.33 -11.59 0.17
C LEU A 227 -17.42 -11.86 -1.34
N ALA A 228 -16.76 -11.05 -2.17
CA ALA A 228 -16.64 -11.30 -3.61
C ALA A 228 -15.64 -12.40 -3.96
N GLY A 229 -14.77 -12.83 -3.02
CA GLY A 229 -13.84 -13.95 -3.19
C GLY A 229 -12.37 -13.63 -3.01
N ALA A 230 -12.02 -12.45 -2.48
CA ALA A 230 -10.63 -12.14 -2.13
C ALA A 230 -10.15 -13.03 -0.97
N ASP A 231 -8.95 -13.58 -1.08
CA ASP A 231 -8.30 -14.40 -0.07
C ASP A 231 -7.42 -13.58 0.89
N ALA A 232 -7.06 -12.36 0.49
CA ALA A 232 -6.40 -11.36 1.33
C ALA A 232 -6.62 -9.95 0.77
N VAL A 233 -6.60 -8.94 1.67
CA VAL A 233 -6.59 -7.52 1.32
C VAL A 233 -5.35 -6.87 1.91
N ILE A 234 -4.59 -6.14 1.07
CA ILE A 234 -3.33 -5.48 1.42
C ILE A 234 -3.51 -3.97 1.27
N GLY A 235 -3.43 -3.23 2.37
CA GLY A 235 -3.56 -1.77 2.39
C GLY A 235 -2.22 -1.04 2.41
N GLY A 236 -2.18 0.13 1.75
CA GLY A 236 -1.06 1.10 1.73
C GLY A 236 -1.57 2.53 1.92
N HIS A 237 -0.75 3.55 1.63
CA HIS A 237 -1.02 4.99 1.67
C HIS A 237 -0.88 5.67 3.04
N ALA A 238 -1.34 5.07 4.12
CA ALA A 238 -1.43 5.77 5.40
C ALA A 238 -0.07 6.21 5.99
N HIS A 239 1.04 5.71 5.44
CA HIS A 239 2.44 5.94 5.87
C HIS A 239 2.72 5.68 7.36
N ILE A 240 1.82 4.96 8.01
CA ILE A 240 1.98 4.34 9.32
C ILE A 240 1.32 2.97 9.32
N ILE A 241 1.74 2.10 10.21
CA ILE A 241 1.04 0.82 10.42
C ILE A 241 -0.37 1.09 10.91
N LYS A 242 -1.35 0.48 10.26
CA LYS A 242 -2.72 0.36 10.76
C LYS A 242 -2.97 -1.08 11.24
N GLY A 243 -4.02 -1.26 12.04
CA GLY A 243 -4.40 -2.56 12.54
C GLY A 243 -4.77 -3.55 11.44
N CYS A 244 -4.90 -4.82 11.83
CA CYS A 244 -5.38 -5.89 10.95
C CYS A 244 -6.71 -6.44 11.45
N GLU A 245 -7.47 -7.04 10.55
CA GLU A 245 -8.67 -7.79 10.89
C GLU A 245 -8.78 -9.09 10.09
N LEU A 246 -9.64 -9.98 10.54
CA LEU A 246 -10.04 -11.19 9.84
C LEU A 246 -11.52 -11.11 9.48
N ILE A 247 -11.82 -11.04 8.19
CA ILE A 247 -13.19 -11.08 7.67
C ILE A 247 -13.42 -12.47 7.08
N GLU A 248 -14.39 -13.22 7.61
CA GLU A 248 -14.64 -14.62 7.20
C GLU A 248 -13.33 -15.46 7.18
N GLY A 249 -12.45 -15.20 8.15
CA GLY A 249 -11.15 -15.86 8.26
C GLY A 249 -10.08 -15.39 7.25
N LYS A 250 -10.37 -14.40 6.40
CA LYS A 250 -9.44 -13.84 5.44
C LYS A 250 -8.74 -12.61 6.01
N PRO A 251 -7.39 -12.50 5.86
CA PRO A 251 -6.63 -11.40 6.41
C PRO A 251 -6.86 -10.10 5.65
N VAL A 252 -7.05 -9.02 6.41
CA VAL A 252 -7.07 -7.64 5.93
C VAL A 252 -6.00 -6.87 6.68
N PHE A 253 -5.00 -6.38 5.96
CA PHE A 253 -3.97 -5.49 6.47
C PHE A 253 -4.35 -4.07 6.06
N HIS A 254 -4.78 -3.22 7.00
CA HIS A 254 -5.27 -1.88 6.64
C HIS A 254 -4.17 -0.93 6.19
N SER A 255 -2.94 -1.09 6.66
CA SER A 255 -1.74 -0.44 6.10
C SER A 255 -0.47 -1.13 6.57
N LEU A 256 0.43 -1.38 5.63
CA LEU A 256 1.78 -1.90 5.89
C LEU A 256 2.81 -0.80 6.17
N CYS A 257 2.43 0.49 6.09
CA CYS A 257 3.30 1.65 6.13
C CYS A 257 4.16 1.78 4.86
N ASN A 258 5.30 2.46 4.95
CA ASN A 258 6.32 2.56 3.90
C ASN A 258 7.18 1.31 3.83
N PHE A 259 7.94 1.18 2.73
CA PHE A 259 9.01 0.22 2.64
C PHE A 259 10.31 0.91 2.19
N ALA A 260 10.56 1.05 0.91
CA ALA A 260 11.70 1.81 0.40
C ALA A 260 11.22 3.17 -0.12
N THR A 261 11.22 4.16 0.74
CA THR A 261 10.66 5.49 0.45
C THR A 261 11.62 6.57 0.88
N ASP A 262 12.16 7.31 -0.08
CA ASP A 262 13.01 8.46 0.15
C ASP A 262 12.15 9.73 0.30
N LEU A 263 12.36 10.47 1.38
CA LEU A 263 11.78 11.78 1.61
C LEU A 263 12.85 12.68 2.24
N ALA A 264 13.77 13.17 1.42
CA ALA A 264 14.68 14.23 1.85
C ALA A 264 13.93 15.56 1.95
N MET A 265 14.22 16.34 2.96
CA MET A 265 13.64 17.67 3.15
C MET A 265 14.75 18.70 3.29
N ASP A 266 14.48 19.90 2.80
CA ASP A 266 15.21 21.12 3.06
C ASP A 266 14.33 22.16 3.74
N GLU A 267 14.88 23.33 4.05
CA GLU A 267 14.14 24.41 4.71
C GLU A 267 12.97 24.93 3.87
N GLU A 268 13.11 24.96 2.54
CA GLU A 268 12.06 25.40 1.64
C GLU A 268 10.88 24.43 1.66
N HIS A 269 11.16 23.12 1.57
CA HIS A 269 10.14 22.09 1.70
C HIS A 269 9.42 22.15 3.06
N ALA A 270 10.16 22.29 4.16
CA ALA A 270 9.60 22.37 5.51
C ALA A 270 8.71 23.61 5.73
N GLN A 271 8.90 24.67 4.94
CA GLN A 271 8.06 25.88 4.95
C GLN A 271 6.93 25.84 3.91
N SER A 272 6.88 24.82 3.06
CA SER A 272 5.87 24.71 2.00
C SER A 272 4.45 24.64 2.57
N LYS A 273 3.49 25.19 1.82
CA LYS A 273 2.06 25.08 2.16
C LYS A 273 1.63 23.62 2.26
N SER A 274 2.11 22.79 1.35
CA SER A 274 1.75 21.36 1.27
C SER A 274 2.21 20.61 2.53
N PHE A 275 3.42 20.84 3.01
CA PHE A 275 3.92 20.23 4.23
C PHE A 275 3.14 20.72 5.48
N ASN A 276 2.88 22.03 5.58
CA ASN A 276 2.14 22.60 6.70
C ASN A 276 0.69 22.10 6.77
N GLU A 277 0.05 21.84 5.63
CA GLU A 277 -1.30 21.26 5.57
C GLU A 277 -1.34 19.82 6.06
N ILE A 278 -0.36 18.98 5.69
CA ILE A 278 -0.34 17.57 6.09
C ILE A 278 0.17 17.39 7.54
N ARG A 279 1.06 18.26 8.00
CA ARG A 279 1.60 18.23 9.38
C ARG A 279 0.51 18.36 10.45
N VAL A 280 -0.63 18.95 10.14
CA VAL A 280 -1.79 18.99 11.05
C VAL A 280 -2.27 17.61 11.48
N LEU A 281 -2.02 16.57 10.68
CA LEU A 281 -2.37 15.18 10.98
C LEU A 281 -1.31 14.47 11.85
N ALA A 282 -0.14 15.10 12.03
CA ALA A 282 0.97 14.59 12.85
C ALA A 282 1.73 15.80 13.45
N GLU A 283 1.14 16.45 14.45
CA GLU A 283 1.64 17.72 15.02
C GLU A 283 3.07 17.64 15.55
N GLU A 284 3.50 16.46 16.01
CA GLU A 284 4.85 16.18 16.51
C GLU A 284 5.89 15.90 15.39
N TRP A 285 5.48 16.04 14.11
CA TRP A 285 6.39 15.81 12.99
C TRP A 285 7.39 16.95 12.84
N GLU A 286 8.62 16.70 13.27
CA GLU A 286 9.76 17.60 13.14
C GLU A 286 10.65 17.15 11.97
N PRO A 287 10.92 18.04 10.97
CA PRO A 287 11.83 17.72 9.88
C PRO A 287 13.26 17.44 10.36
N ASP A 288 13.87 16.38 9.86
CA ASP A 288 15.28 16.03 10.07
C ASP A 288 16.06 16.20 8.76
N PHE A 289 16.64 17.38 8.53
CA PHE A 289 17.34 17.72 7.27
C PHE A 289 18.59 16.86 6.98
N GLY A 290 19.04 16.08 7.94
CA GLY A 290 20.12 15.11 7.74
C GLY A 290 19.63 13.69 7.42
N SER A 291 18.33 13.49 7.23
CA SER A 291 17.69 12.21 6.97
C SER A 291 17.19 12.11 5.54
N LEU A 292 17.31 10.94 4.93
CA LEU A 292 16.58 10.59 3.72
C LEU A 292 15.14 10.11 4.01
N TYR A 293 14.78 9.93 5.29
CA TYR A 293 13.48 9.43 5.70
C TYR A 293 12.79 10.43 6.66
N ASN A 294 12.20 11.49 6.10
CA ASN A 294 11.54 12.56 6.84
C ASN A 294 10.04 12.30 7.02
N PHE A 295 9.70 11.18 7.62
CA PHE A 295 8.33 10.85 8.02
C PHE A 295 8.14 11.01 9.53
N PRO A 296 6.88 11.09 10.04
CA PRO A 296 6.62 11.05 11.47
C PRO A 296 7.28 9.85 12.14
N LYS A 297 7.61 9.98 13.44
CA LYS A 297 8.33 8.93 14.18
C LYS A 297 7.67 7.55 14.07
N ALA A 298 6.34 7.47 14.11
CA ALA A 298 5.60 6.21 13.99
C ALA A 298 5.79 5.52 12.64
N SER A 299 6.12 6.27 11.58
CA SER A 299 6.35 5.74 10.23
C SER A 299 7.66 4.96 10.08
N ARG A 300 8.57 5.03 11.08
CA ARG A 300 9.78 4.19 11.07
C ARG A 300 9.50 2.70 11.28
N LEU A 301 8.35 2.36 11.84
CA LEU A 301 7.86 1.00 11.93
C LEU A 301 7.04 0.68 10.69
N ALA A 302 7.33 -0.44 10.06
CA ALA A 302 6.65 -0.92 8.87
C ALA A 302 6.47 -2.45 8.93
N LEU A 303 5.72 -3.00 7.98
CA LEU A 303 5.43 -4.42 7.91
C LEU A 303 5.63 -4.94 6.48
N ILE A 304 6.12 -6.18 6.37
CA ILE A 304 5.97 -6.98 5.16
C ILE A 304 4.88 -8.02 5.46
N ALA A 305 3.76 -7.98 4.75
CA ALA A 305 2.77 -9.03 4.86
C ALA A 305 3.30 -10.32 4.21
N ARG A 306 3.09 -11.45 4.90
CA ARG A 306 3.51 -12.77 4.46
C ARG A 306 2.32 -13.71 4.45
N LEU A 307 2.02 -14.28 3.27
CA LEU A 307 1.01 -15.31 3.11
C LEU A 307 1.70 -16.62 2.71
N GLU A 308 1.34 -17.70 3.37
CA GLU A 308 1.73 -19.05 2.97
C GLU A 308 0.57 -19.71 2.21
N ILE A 309 0.86 -20.17 0.99
CA ILE A 309 -0.12 -20.73 0.06
C ILE A 309 0.19 -22.20 -0.16
N ALA A 310 -0.79 -23.07 0.00
CA ALA A 310 -0.66 -24.49 -0.32
C ALA A 310 -2.00 -25.05 -0.79
N GLY A 311 -1.97 -25.93 -1.79
CA GLY A 311 -3.19 -26.55 -2.32
C GLY A 311 -4.22 -25.56 -2.84
N GLY A 312 -3.77 -24.43 -3.42
CA GLY A 312 -4.64 -23.40 -3.97
C GLY A 312 -5.34 -22.52 -2.90
N THR A 313 -4.85 -22.49 -1.67
CA THR A 313 -5.45 -21.68 -0.59
C THR A 313 -4.38 -20.99 0.25
N VAL A 314 -4.73 -19.84 0.83
CA VAL A 314 -3.91 -19.20 1.88
C VAL A 314 -4.12 -20.00 3.17
N ILE A 315 -3.07 -20.71 3.60
CA ILE A 315 -3.12 -21.57 4.79
C ILE A 315 -2.62 -20.87 6.05
N LYS A 316 -1.85 -19.78 5.87
CA LYS A 316 -1.33 -18.98 6.98
C LYS A 316 -1.10 -17.54 6.51
N ALA A 317 -1.40 -16.59 7.38
CA ALA A 317 -1.16 -15.17 7.16
C ALA A 317 -0.47 -14.54 8.36
N GLY A 318 0.40 -13.59 8.11
CA GLY A 318 1.11 -12.86 9.14
C GLY A 318 1.97 -11.75 8.55
N MET A 319 2.93 -11.26 9.33
CA MET A 319 3.80 -10.19 8.90
C MET A 319 5.19 -10.29 9.51
N LEU A 320 6.14 -9.68 8.83
CA LEU A 320 7.51 -9.46 9.29
C LEU A 320 7.64 -7.98 9.67
N PRO A 321 8.01 -7.66 10.91
CA PRO A 321 8.27 -6.29 11.31
C PRO A 321 9.53 -5.75 10.62
N VAL A 322 9.46 -4.47 10.26
CA VAL A 322 10.52 -3.73 9.56
C VAL A 322 10.75 -2.41 10.28
N VAL A 323 12.01 -2.01 10.38
CA VAL A 323 12.40 -0.67 10.82
C VAL A 323 13.08 0.06 9.67
N ILE A 324 12.67 1.30 9.44
CA ILE A 324 13.27 2.17 8.43
C ILE A 324 14.10 3.23 9.15
N GLY A 325 15.40 3.25 8.85
CA GLY A 325 16.35 4.19 9.43
C GLY A 325 16.37 5.55 8.73
N ARG A 326 17.23 6.48 9.21
CA ARG A 326 17.46 7.79 8.58
C ARG A 326 18.00 7.71 7.16
N ASP A 327 18.54 6.57 6.76
CA ASP A 327 19.01 6.24 5.41
C ASP A 327 17.91 5.74 4.48
N ALA A 328 16.66 5.71 4.96
CA ALA A 328 15.48 5.20 4.25
C ALA A 328 15.64 3.74 3.75
N VAL A 329 16.47 2.94 4.41
CA VAL A 329 16.66 1.52 4.10
C VAL A 329 15.81 0.67 5.04
N PRO A 330 14.84 -0.10 4.52
CA PRO A 330 14.04 -1.02 5.33
C PRO A 330 14.87 -2.21 5.79
N ARG A 331 14.79 -2.53 7.07
CA ARG A 331 15.47 -3.67 7.71
C ARG A 331 14.46 -4.52 8.47
N CYS A 332 14.38 -5.79 8.14
CA CYS A 332 13.63 -6.73 8.98
C CYS A 332 14.28 -6.80 10.36
N VAL A 333 13.47 -6.85 11.40
CA VAL A 333 13.95 -6.91 12.78
C VAL A 333 13.88 -8.33 13.30
N ASP A 334 14.93 -8.72 14.03
CA ASP A 334 15.05 -10.05 14.58
C ASP A 334 14.07 -10.28 15.73
N LYS A 335 13.50 -11.47 15.79
CA LYS A 335 12.66 -11.92 16.89
C LYS A 335 13.44 -11.83 18.20
N GLY A 336 12.86 -11.13 19.18
CA GLY A 336 13.46 -10.91 20.49
C GLY A 336 14.28 -9.62 20.63
N SER A 337 14.39 -8.81 19.56
CA SER A 337 14.94 -7.46 19.67
C SER A 337 13.90 -6.47 20.25
N ASP A 338 14.39 -5.34 20.75
CA ASP A 338 13.53 -4.27 21.26
C ASP A 338 12.63 -3.69 20.13
N ASP A 339 13.18 -3.52 18.94
CA ASP A 339 12.41 -3.05 17.76
C ASP A 339 11.31 -4.04 17.37
N TYR A 340 11.53 -5.36 17.53
CA TYR A 340 10.49 -6.36 17.29
C TYR A 340 9.37 -6.25 18.32
N ALA A 341 9.72 -6.07 19.60
CA ALA A 341 8.75 -5.88 20.67
C ALA A 341 7.94 -4.57 20.45
N GLU A 342 8.64 -3.46 20.12
CA GLU A 342 7.99 -2.17 19.81
C GLU A 342 6.98 -2.32 18.65
N ALA A 343 7.35 -3.00 17.56
CA ALA A 343 6.47 -3.20 16.42
C ALA A 343 5.25 -4.06 16.76
N LEU A 344 5.42 -5.13 17.55
CA LEU A 344 4.32 -6.00 17.97
C LEU A 344 3.37 -5.27 18.93
N ASP A 345 3.91 -4.52 19.88
CA ASP A 345 3.14 -3.73 20.84
C ASP A 345 2.35 -2.63 20.11
N TYR A 346 3.01 -1.91 19.18
CA TYR A 346 2.35 -0.89 18.37
C TYR A 346 1.20 -1.49 17.56
N LEU A 347 1.47 -2.57 16.83
CA LEU A 347 0.46 -3.26 15.99
C LEU A 347 -0.73 -3.76 16.83
N THR A 348 -0.45 -4.35 18.00
CA THR A 348 -1.48 -4.82 18.93
C THR A 348 -2.34 -3.66 19.42
N ALA A 349 -1.70 -2.58 19.83
CA ALA A 349 -2.39 -1.40 20.33
C ALA A 349 -3.27 -0.75 19.25
N VAL A 350 -2.76 -0.49 18.04
CA VAL A 350 -3.55 0.16 16.98
C VAL A 350 -4.71 -0.74 16.48
N THR A 351 -4.55 -2.05 16.53
CA THR A 351 -5.64 -3.00 16.22
C THR A 351 -6.77 -2.92 17.25
N ALA A 352 -6.41 -2.91 18.53
CA ALA A 352 -7.37 -2.79 19.61
C ALA A 352 -8.07 -1.42 19.65
N GLU A 353 -7.29 -0.32 19.48
CA GLU A 353 -7.80 1.05 19.43
C GLU A 353 -8.77 1.26 18.26
N ALA A 354 -8.51 0.63 17.11
CA ALA A 354 -9.40 0.65 15.95
C ALA A 354 -10.62 -0.27 16.08
N GLY A 355 -10.74 -1.05 17.18
CA GLY A 355 -11.83 -2.01 17.37
C GLY A 355 -11.80 -3.20 16.43
N LEU A 356 -10.62 -3.52 15.86
CA LEU A 356 -10.45 -4.64 14.93
C LEU A 356 -10.28 -5.98 15.68
N ASN A 357 -10.49 -7.08 14.98
CA ASN A 357 -10.64 -8.40 15.60
C ASN A 357 -9.41 -9.31 15.50
N ALA A 358 -8.30 -8.87 14.89
CA ALA A 358 -7.11 -9.70 14.79
C ALA A 358 -6.37 -9.81 16.13
N ARG A 359 -5.79 -10.98 16.39
CA ARG A 359 -4.79 -11.22 17.44
C ARG A 359 -3.49 -11.63 16.80
N TYR A 360 -2.41 -11.48 17.55
CA TYR A 360 -1.07 -11.72 17.06
C TYR A 360 -0.35 -12.76 17.91
N ARG A 361 0.21 -13.77 17.25
CA ARG A 361 1.07 -14.78 17.88
C ARG A 361 2.46 -14.71 17.29
N GLN A 362 3.47 -14.75 18.13
CA GLN A 362 4.85 -14.86 17.67
C GLN A 362 5.12 -16.27 17.14
N GLY A 363 5.04 -16.42 15.82
CA GLY A 363 5.40 -17.65 15.13
C GLY A 363 6.92 -17.84 15.00
N GLU A 364 7.32 -18.89 14.29
CA GLU A 364 8.73 -19.17 14.02
C GLU A 364 9.31 -18.20 13.00
N LYS A 365 8.56 -17.91 11.92
CA LYS A 365 9.01 -17.14 10.75
C LYS A 365 8.37 -15.76 10.63
N MET A 366 7.30 -15.47 11.38
CA MET A 366 6.54 -14.23 11.30
C MET A 366 5.69 -14.03 12.55
N ILE A 367 5.17 -12.82 12.73
CA ILE A 367 4.01 -12.56 13.60
C ILE A 367 2.79 -13.10 12.85
N GLU A 368 2.13 -14.11 13.39
CA GLU A 368 0.98 -14.76 12.78
C GLU A 368 -0.32 -14.07 13.20
N LEU A 369 -1.26 -13.92 12.25
CA LEU A 369 -2.62 -13.47 12.55
C LEU A 369 -3.47 -14.64 13.04
N GLU A 370 -4.20 -14.40 14.12
CA GLU A 370 -5.16 -15.35 14.68
C GLU A 370 -6.53 -14.66 14.86
N PRO A 371 -7.64 -15.40 14.73
CA PRO A 371 -8.96 -14.84 15.04
C PRO A 371 -9.06 -14.53 16.54
N SER A 372 -9.84 -13.52 16.88
CA SER A 372 -10.27 -13.33 18.27
C SER A 372 -11.11 -14.53 18.70
N ALA A 373 -10.83 -15.05 19.90
CA ALA A 373 -11.53 -16.21 20.48
C ALA A 373 -13.01 -15.90 20.69
#